data_128a57f954e5909969b4f73e4e98ac58
#
_entry.id   128a57f954e5909969b4f73e4e98ac58
#
_cell.length_a   1.000
_cell.length_b   1.000
_cell.length_c   1.000
_cell.angle_alpha   90.00
_cell.angle_beta   90.00
_cell.angle_gamma   90.00
#
_symmetry.space_group_name_H-M   'P 1'
#
loop_
_entity.id
_entity.type
_entity.pdbx_description
1 polymer ?
#
loop_
_entity_poly.entity_id
_entity_poly.type
_entity_poly.pdbx_seq_one_letter_code
_entity_poly.pdbx_strand_id
1 'polypeptide(L)'
;MKKIGLFSIALLAMGLVSCNQDFETIFEPQTNAPESPLQASDVTVAASSATAINLADFIDEEAGTSTPIPVGTISVKEGAMPANTTLKAEVEFSTDPDFGEVITLEGNINERNEITVDPTVLQDKYFNEVTRNPASTTLYMRALLYTVTDGTSVAIVGNPKESKFAARSVTFSPLFKVQISPAYYVIGAAGGWSADGARTQKFSHSNKDVYEDPIFSIVVDTGGDDCWFAIGDDAALDAVASGDWTKLFGTKGASEDMEGNMDFRYNLGGDHSFHVLGAQKIRITLNMMEYSYKIDPISVADAYYVVGGLQGWSDSQKTCLFTPEEQKNVLSYTTKWTGAWDLKVWDANSFGNWDAAWGCVVDGDNSPSGALINSGAQAISAPSAEFYTFTIDMNTMTYTWTKLDNQNPTEYEHISLIGEFNGWGGDFELTQVTPHNWYAVFTQETDGQLKFRANHDWGVNWGYGNDKDWDVSESFNKIGTNGGGNIWVPAGTYAVYLNDITNSMLILAQ
;
A
#
# COMPACT_ATOMS: atom_id res chain seq x y z
N MET A 1 20.85 6.13 29.62
CA MET A 1 20.30 7.17 28.73
C MET A 1 18.77 7.06 28.51
N LYS A 2 18.01 6.26 29.28
CA LYS A 2 16.54 6.11 29.17
C LYS A 2 15.72 6.95 30.14
N LYS A 3 16.32 7.78 30.97
CA LYS A 3 15.60 8.57 31.99
C LYS A 3 15.41 10.05 31.65
N ILE A 4 16.04 10.56 30.59
CA ILE A 4 15.94 11.99 30.21
C ILE A 4 14.71 12.25 29.33
N GLY A 5 14.29 11.29 28.53
CA GLY A 5 13.10 11.43 27.68
C GLY A 5 11.76 11.51 28.41
N LEU A 6 11.65 10.83 29.55
CA LEU A 6 10.38 10.82 30.32
C LEU A 6 10.12 12.15 31.05
N PHE A 7 11.20 12.84 31.45
CA PHE A 7 11.11 14.15 32.12
C PHE A 7 10.70 15.28 31.18
N SER A 8 11.15 15.19 29.93
CA SER A 8 10.80 16.21 28.89
C SER A 8 9.34 16.10 28.46
N ILE A 9 8.79 14.89 28.36
CA ILE A 9 7.37 14.67 28.01
C ILE A 9 6.45 15.08 29.18
N ALA A 10 6.85 14.87 30.42
CA ALA A 10 6.09 15.30 31.56
C ALA A 10 6.04 16.84 31.73
N LEU A 11 7.13 17.53 31.35
CA LEU A 11 7.13 19.01 31.36
C LEU A 11 6.27 19.61 30.24
N LEU A 12 6.26 18.98 29.04
CA LEU A 12 5.39 19.41 27.94
C LEU A 12 3.91 19.18 28.25
N ALA A 13 3.58 18.01 28.88
CA ALA A 13 2.21 17.72 29.29
C ALA A 13 1.68 18.67 30.39
N MET A 14 2.56 19.10 31.31
CA MET A 14 2.18 20.10 32.31
C MET A 14 2.03 21.51 31.73
N GLY A 15 2.76 21.86 30.69
CA GLY A 15 2.61 23.13 29.97
C GLY A 15 1.28 23.25 29.22
N LEU A 16 0.79 22.14 28.67
CA LEU A 16 -0.48 22.13 27.91
C LEU A 16 -1.72 22.10 28.80
N VAL A 17 -1.64 21.57 30.02
CA VAL A 17 -2.75 21.57 30.97
C VAL A 17 -2.91 22.94 31.65
N SER A 18 -1.82 23.73 31.71
CA SER A 18 -1.84 25.07 32.32
C SER A 18 -2.56 26.11 31.48
N CYS A 19 -2.72 25.88 30.15
CA CYS A 19 -3.38 26.87 29.28
C CYS A 19 -4.91 26.75 29.20
N ASN A 20 -5.52 25.72 29.81
CA ASN A 20 -6.95 25.46 29.68
C ASN A 20 -7.74 25.55 31.01
N GLN A 21 -7.15 26.02 32.08
CA GLN A 21 -7.85 26.20 33.33
C GLN A 21 -8.01 27.67 33.69
N ASP A 22 -9.22 28.18 33.60
CA ASP A 22 -9.82 29.34 34.31
C ASP A 22 -8.86 30.49 34.66
N PHE A 23 -7.98 30.88 33.72
CA PHE A 23 -7.18 32.08 33.85
C PHE A 23 -8.07 33.33 33.95
N GLU A 24 -9.26 33.27 33.40
CA GLU A 24 -10.25 34.35 33.44
C GLU A 24 -10.76 34.65 34.86
N THR A 25 -10.77 33.66 35.75
CA THR A 25 -11.27 33.78 37.11
C THR A 25 -10.22 34.15 38.16
N ILE A 26 -8.93 33.89 37.87
CA ILE A 26 -7.87 34.09 38.87
C ILE A 26 -7.01 35.33 38.57
N PHE A 27 -6.91 35.76 37.31
CA PHE A 27 -6.03 36.83 36.89
C PHE A 27 -6.69 37.80 35.91
N GLU A 28 -7.92 38.25 36.26
CA GLU A 28 -8.53 39.35 35.51
C GLU A 28 -7.60 40.57 35.51
N PRO A 29 -7.60 41.28 34.49
CA PRO A 29 -7.46 41.20 33.04
C PRO A 29 -6.00 41.23 32.58
N GLN A 30 -5.06 40.93 33.47
CA GLN A 30 -3.62 41.18 33.30
C GLN A 30 -2.92 40.10 32.45
N THR A 31 -3.63 39.04 32.11
CA THR A 31 -3.11 37.91 31.37
C THR A 31 -3.68 37.79 29.97
N ASN A 32 -4.60 38.62 29.58
CA ASN A 32 -5.09 38.69 28.23
C ASN A 32 -3.97 39.24 27.34
N ALA A 33 -3.71 38.56 26.23
CA ALA A 33 -2.88 39.13 25.19
C ALA A 33 -3.39 40.52 24.84
N PRO A 34 -2.54 41.52 24.65
CA PRO A 34 -2.99 42.85 24.34
C PRO A 34 -3.91 42.79 23.11
N GLU A 35 -5.15 43.22 23.27
CA GLU A 35 -6.10 43.35 22.18
C GLU A 35 -5.49 44.30 21.11
N SER A 36 -5.62 43.87 19.85
CA SER A 36 -5.22 44.77 18.79
C SER A 36 -6.11 46.01 18.85
N PRO A 37 -5.51 47.21 18.87
CA PRO A 37 -6.28 48.44 18.78
C PRO A 37 -7.02 48.58 17.43
N LEU A 38 -6.55 47.80 16.41
CA LEU A 38 -7.15 47.74 15.08
C LEU A 38 -8.23 46.66 15.04
N GLN A 39 -9.46 47.05 14.80
CA GLN A 39 -10.59 46.11 14.72
C GLN A 39 -10.71 45.50 13.32
N ALA A 40 -11.31 44.31 13.24
CA ALA A 40 -11.55 43.65 11.95
C ALA A 40 -12.39 44.51 10.99
N SER A 41 -13.30 45.33 11.53
CA SER A 41 -14.14 46.27 10.76
C SER A 41 -13.38 47.48 10.16
N ASP A 42 -12.14 47.71 10.62
CA ASP A 42 -11.29 48.80 10.12
C ASP A 42 -10.34 48.35 9.02
N VAL A 43 -10.32 47.05 8.71
CA VAL A 43 -9.48 46.45 7.70
C VAL A 43 -10.32 45.67 6.70
N THR A 44 -9.99 45.80 5.44
CA THR A 44 -10.51 44.96 4.38
C THR A 44 -9.35 44.33 3.59
N VAL A 45 -9.51 43.10 3.14
CA VAL A 45 -8.57 42.47 2.22
C VAL A 45 -9.33 42.05 0.98
N ALA A 46 -9.11 42.77 -0.10
CA ALA A 46 -9.62 42.36 -1.41
C ALA A 46 -8.84 41.13 -1.88
N ALA A 47 -9.52 39.98 -1.95
CA ALA A 47 -8.89 38.75 -2.40
C ALA A 47 -8.36 38.87 -3.83
N SER A 48 -7.23 38.23 -4.11
CA SER A 48 -6.75 38.09 -5.49
C SER A 48 -7.82 37.42 -6.37
N SER A 49 -7.95 37.87 -7.60
CA SER A 49 -8.96 37.35 -8.57
C SER A 49 -8.60 35.97 -9.15
N ALA A 50 -7.39 35.44 -8.85
CA ALA A 50 -6.98 34.14 -9.35
C ALA A 50 -7.84 33.03 -8.76
N THR A 51 -8.44 32.20 -9.61
CA THR A 51 -9.24 31.02 -9.24
C THR A 51 -8.43 29.73 -9.22
N ALA A 52 -7.19 29.78 -9.69
CA ALA A 52 -6.23 28.69 -9.70
C ALA A 52 -4.84 29.16 -9.29
N ILE A 53 -4.10 28.28 -8.64
CA ILE A 53 -2.68 28.40 -8.30
C ILE A 53 -2.01 27.16 -8.91
N ASN A 54 -1.33 27.32 -10.03
CA ASN A 54 -0.48 26.30 -10.61
C ASN A 54 0.96 26.67 -10.27
N LEU A 55 1.66 25.89 -9.46
CA LEU A 55 3.00 26.24 -9.00
C LEU A 55 4.04 26.35 -10.12
N ALA A 56 3.82 25.67 -11.26
CA ALA A 56 4.67 25.83 -12.44
C ALA A 56 4.66 27.25 -13.02
N ASP A 57 3.63 28.05 -12.73
CA ASP A 57 3.56 29.45 -13.16
C ASP A 57 4.35 30.39 -12.23
N PHE A 58 4.75 29.92 -11.05
CA PHE A 58 5.40 30.68 -10.00
C PHE A 58 6.83 30.23 -9.68
N ILE A 59 7.22 29.01 -10.07
CA ILE A 59 8.54 28.43 -9.81
C ILE A 59 9.18 28.08 -11.15
N ASP A 60 10.32 28.69 -11.41
CA ASP A 60 11.21 28.35 -12.53
C ASP A 60 12.36 27.50 -12.00
N GLU A 61 12.26 26.17 -12.19
CA GLU A 61 13.28 25.22 -11.71
C GLU A 61 14.60 25.36 -12.49
N GLU A 62 14.55 25.70 -13.79
CA GLU A 62 15.79 25.86 -14.58
C GLU A 62 16.58 27.10 -14.16
N ALA A 63 15.88 28.19 -13.91
CA ALA A 63 16.51 29.42 -13.44
C ALA A 63 16.78 29.43 -11.92
N GLY A 64 16.18 28.53 -11.17
CA GLY A 64 16.23 28.49 -9.70
C GLY A 64 15.58 29.72 -9.07
N THR A 65 14.53 30.26 -9.69
CA THR A 65 13.83 31.48 -9.23
C THR A 65 12.36 31.23 -8.98
N SER A 66 11.76 32.07 -8.14
CA SER A 66 10.33 32.02 -7.87
C SER A 66 9.68 33.40 -7.86
N THR A 67 8.40 33.43 -8.20
CA THR A 67 7.54 34.62 -8.14
C THR A 67 6.51 34.43 -7.04
N PRO A 68 6.38 35.37 -6.07
CA PRO A 68 5.41 35.21 -4.97
C PRO A 68 3.96 35.09 -5.45
N ILE A 69 3.19 34.23 -4.78
CA ILE A 69 1.77 34.02 -5.07
C ILE A 69 0.94 35.13 -4.44
N PRO A 70 0.11 35.90 -5.19
CA PRO A 70 -0.72 36.94 -4.63
C PRO A 70 -1.93 36.37 -3.89
N VAL A 71 -2.13 36.81 -2.66
CA VAL A 71 -3.25 36.40 -1.77
C VAL A 71 -4.38 37.45 -1.83
N GLY A 72 -4.05 38.70 -1.61
CA GLY A 72 -5.01 39.80 -1.60
C GLY A 72 -4.36 41.13 -1.27
N THR A 73 -5.13 42.24 -1.37
CA THR A 73 -4.64 43.60 -1.12
C THR A 73 -5.33 44.15 0.13
N ILE A 74 -4.56 44.63 1.08
CA ILE A 74 -5.02 45.20 2.33
C ILE A 74 -5.43 46.66 2.14
N SER A 75 -6.54 47.07 2.71
CA SER A 75 -6.93 48.47 2.89
C SER A 75 -7.33 48.71 4.33
N VAL A 76 -6.73 49.67 4.96
CA VAL A 76 -7.03 50.10 6.33
C VAL A 76 -7.75 51.41 6.27
N LYS A 77 -8.82 51.54 7.09
CA LYS A 77 -9.60 52.75 7.20
C LYS A 77 -8.70 53.95 7.65
N GLU A 78 -8.91 55.08 7.03
CA GLU A 78 -8.12 56.28 7.34
C GLU A 78 -8.17 56.62 8.82
N GLY A 79 -6.99 56.79 9.44
CA GLY A 79 -6.82 57.11 10.84
C GLY A 79 -7.03 55.95 11.82
N ALA A 80 -7.34 54.73 11.36
CA ALA A 80 -7.52 53.57 12.23
C ALA A 80 -6.20 52.90 12.64
N MET A 81 -5.12 53.07 11.87
CA MET A 81 -3.82 52.49 12.21
C MET A 81 -3.16 53.26 13.36
N PRO A 82 -2.85 52.59 14.48
CA PRO A 82 -2.20 53.25 15.61
C PRO A 82 -0.76 53.70 15.26
N ALA A 83 -0.24 54.66 16.00
CA ALA A 83 1.12 55.10 15.87
C ALA A 83 2.13 53.95 16.15
N ASN A 84 3.24 53.92 15.45
CA ASN A 84 4.31 52.90 15.57
C ASN A 84 3.84 51.46 15.36
N THR A 85 2.75 51.28 14.60
CA THR A 85 2.18 49.95 14.37
C THR A 85 2.32 49.58 12.89
N THR A 86 2.75 48.34 12.63
CA THR A 86 2.80 47.71 11.32
C THR A 86 1.92 46.49 11.28
N LEU A 87 1.56 46.03 10.07
CA LEU A 87 0.82 44.79 9.88
C LEU A 87 1.77 43.63 9.54
N LYS A 88 1.45 42.47 10.07
CA LYS A 88 1.96 41.19 9.62
C LYS A 88 0.80 40.33 9.13
N ALA A 89 1.07 39.43 8.23
CA ALA A 89 0.11 38.46 7.74
C ALA A 89 0.64 37.04 7.91
N GLU A 90 -0.27 36.14 8.18
CA GLU A 90 -0.11 34.69 7.99
C GLU A 90 -1.20 34.22 7.02
N VAL A 91 -0.88 33.25 6.19
CA VAL A 91 -1.83 32.69 5.24
C VAL A 91 -1.98 31.20 5.53
N GLU A 92 -3.21 30.81 5.80
CA GLU A 92 -3.58 29.41 6.02
C GLU A 92 -4.15 28.82 4.74
N PHE A 93 -3.71 27.60 4.43
CA PHE A 93 -4.24 26.75 3.37
C PHE A 93 -4.74 25.45 3.96
N SER A 94 -5.85 24.92 3.44
CA SER A 94 -6.43 23.65 3.87
C SER A 94 -7.10 22.95 2.72
N THR A 95 -7.13 21.62 2.73
CA THR A 95 -8.00 20.81 1.86
C THR A 95 -9.42 20.70 2.43
N ASP A 96 -9.60 21.06 3.71
CA ASP A 96 -10.88 21.06 4.41
C ASP A 96 -11.48 22.49 4.44
N PRO A 97 -12.73 22.68 3.97
CA PRO A 97 -13.39 23.98 4.01
C PRO A 97 -13.56 24.57 5.42
N ASP A 98 -13.55 23.72 6.44
CA ASP A 98 -13.65 24.12 7.84
C ASP A 98 -12.30 24.43 8.50
N PHE A 99 -11.19 24.24 7.76
CA PHE A 99 -9.82 24.47 8.24
C PHE A 99 -9.47 23.66 9.48
N GLY A 100 -9.86 22.38 9.53
CA GLY A 100 -9.52 21.44 10.60
C GLY A 100 -8.02 21.16 10.67
N GLU A 101 -7.37 20.99 9.51
CA GLU A 101 -5.93 20.91 9.37
C GLU A 101 -5.47 22.02 8.41
N VAL A 102 -4.40 22.72 8.77
CA VAL A 102 -3.93 23.89 8.02
C VAL A 102 -2.42 23.86 7.78
N ILE A 103 -2.02 24.27 6.60
CA ILE A 103 -0.66 24.71 6.29
C ILE A 103 -0.62 26.21 6.54
N THR A 104 0.23 26.67 7.44
CA THR A 104 0.43 28.11 7.73
C THR A 104 1.73 28.62 7.12
N LEU A 105 1.64 29.65 6.29
CA LEU A 105 2.77 30.36 5.70
C LEU A 105 2.86 31.80 6.21
N GLU A 106 4.06 32.33 6.30
CA GLU A 106 4.28 33.75 6.49
C GLU A 106 3.79 34.52 5.25
N GLY A 107 2.92 35.49 5.44
CA GLY A 107 2.44 36.40 4.39
C GLY A 107 3.37 37.62 4.32
N ASN A 108 4.01 37.81 3.18
CA ASN A 108 4.80 39.04 2.94
C ASN A 108 3.86 40.16 2.46
N ILE A 109 3.91 41.30 3.17
CA ILE A 109 3.13 42.50 2.80
C ILE A 109 4.11 43.46 2.11
N ASN A 110 3.89 43.70 0.82
CA ASN A 110 4.73 44.58 0.02
C ASN A 110 4.31 46.07 0.15
N GLU A 111 5.07 46.98 -0.50
CA GLU A 111 4.83 48.42 -0.49
C GLU A 111 3.48 48.84 -1.07
N ARG A 112 2.79 47.96 -1.81
CA ARG A 112 1.44 48.15 -2.35
C ARG A 112 0.35 47.56 -1.47
N ASN A 113 0.72 47.17 -0.26
CA ASN A 113 -0.16 46.47 0.70
C ASN A 113 -0.71 45.14 0.15
N GLU A 114 -0.01 44.49 -0.80
CA GLU A 114 -0.37 43.17 -1.29
C GLU A 114 0.21 42.11 -0.38
N ILE A 115 -0.60 41.18 0.08
CA ILE A 115 -0.16 39.97 0.77
C ILE A 115 0.25 38.95 -0.28
N THR A 116 1.45 38.42 -0.17
CA THR A 116 1.96 37.33 -1.01
C THR A 116 2.58 36.23 -0.16
N VAL A 117 2.65 35.01 -0.71
CA VAL A 117 3.34 33.88 -0.08
C VAL A 117 4.39 33.30 -1.01
N ASP A 118 5.40 32.67 -0.43
CA ASP A 118 6.45 31.99 -1.18
C ASP A 118 5.93 30.66 -1.75
N PRO A 119 5.97 30.46 -3.08
CA PRO A 119 5.49 29.24 -3.71
C PRO A 119 6.34 28.01 -3.36
N THR A 120 7.65 28.18 -3.10
CA THR A 120 8.53 27.06 -2.76
C THR A 120 8.22 26.54 -1.35
N VAL A 121 7.93 27.43 -0.42
CA VAL A 121 7.52 27.06 0.95
C VAL A 121 6.13 26.38 0.91
N LEU A 122 5.23 26.87 0.07
CA LEU A 122 3.91 26.23 -0.12
C LEU A 122 4.07 24.81 -0.67
N GLN A 123 4.89 24.63 -1.70
CA GLN A 123 5.20 23.34 -2.29
C GLN A 123 5.74 22.34 -1.25
N ASP A 124 6.76 22.76 -0.50
CA ASP A 124 7.43 21.91 0.48
C ASP A 124 6.49 21.49 1.61
N LYS A 125 5.73 22.45 2.14
CA LYS A 125 4.75 22.14 3.20
C LYS A 125 3.61 21.27 2.68
N TYR A 126 3.09 21.55 1.49
CA TYR A 126 2.03 20.74 0.90
C TYR A 126 2.46 19.27 0.75
N PHE A 127 3.66 19.01 0.25
CA PHE A 127 4.19 17.67 0.08
C PHE A 127 4.55 16.96 1.39
N ASN A 128 4.91 17.70 2.42
CA ASN A 128 5.28 17.12 3.70
C ASN A 128 4.10 16.95 4.67
N GLU A 129 3.11 17.84 4.59
CA GLU A 129 2.02 17.93 5.58
C GLU A 129 0.66 17.46 5.02
N VAL A 130 0.47 17.43 3.67
CA VAL A 130 -0.80 17.05 3.04
C VAL A 130 -0.66 15.79 2.17
N THR A 131 0.00 15.89 1.02
CA THR A 131 0.19 14.74 0.13
C THR A 131 1.28 15.02 -0.91
N ARG A 132 1.95 13.97 -1.34
CA ARG A 132 2.89 14.00 -2.48
C ARG A 132 2.21 13.72 -3.81
N ASN A 133 0.90 13.49 -3.81
CA ASN A 133 0.13 13.25 -5.03
C ASN A 133 0.10 14.53 -5.88
N PRO A 134 0.48 14.44 -7.18
CA PRO A 134 0.56 15.59 -8.08
C PRO A 134 -0.80 16.08 -8.60
N ALA A 135 -1.85 15.35 -8.33
CA ALA A 135 -3.17 15.70 -8.84
C ALA A 135 -3.60 17.07 -8.33
N SER A 136 -4.20 17.86 -9.23
CA SER A 136 -4.79 19.13 -8.83
C SER A 136 -5.93 18.90 -7.83
N THR A 137 -5.96 19.72 -6.79
CA THR A 137 -6.97 19.65 -5.73
C THR A 137 -7.58 21.02 -5.46
N THR A 138 -8.64 21.07 -4.67
CA THR A 138 -9.18 22.32 -4.15
C THR A 138 -8.46 22.66 -2.86
N LEU A 139 -7.82 23.83 -2.79
CA LEU A 139 -7.33 24.41 -1.54
C LEU A 139 -8.22 25.58 -1.13
N TYR A 140 -8.61 25.57 0.12
CA TYR A 140 -9.20 26.70 0.81
C TYR A 140 -8.09 27.53 1.42
N MET A 141 -8.17 28.85 1.29
CA MET A 141 -7.16 29.75 1.81
C MET A 141 -7.81 30.93 2.50
N ARG A 142 -7.11 31.47 3.52
CA ARG A 142 -7.50 32.68 4.25
C ARG A 142 -6.25 33.36 4.81
N ALA A 143 -6.31 34.68 5.01
CA ALA A 143 -5.28 35.41 5.68
C ALA A 143 -5.69 35.76 7.12
N LEU A 144 -4.74 35.62 8.03
CA LEU A 144 -4.80 36.19 9.40
C LEU A 144 -3.91 37.41 9.43
N LEU A 145 -4.41 38.49 10.04
CA LEU A 145 -3.65 39.73 10.19
C LEU A 145 -3.33 40.00 11.64
N TYR A 146 -2.13 40.49 11.85
CA TYR A 146 -1.61 40.88 13.16
C TYR A 146 -1.07 42.30 13.13
N THR A 147 -1.26 43.05 14.20
CA THR A 147 -0.56 44.30 14.45
C THR A 147 0.74 44.02 15.20
N VAL A 148 1.78 44.74 14.85
CA VAL A 148 3.06 44.78 15.58
C VAL A 148 3.31 46.20 16.01
N THR A 149 3.16 46.49 17.32
CA THR A 149 3.35 47.81 17.88
C THR A 149 4.69 47.91 18.58
N ASP A 150 5.43 49.02 18.32
CA ASP A 150 6.77 49.26 18.83
C ASP A 150 7.76 48.12 18.56
N GLY A 151 7.53 47.36 17.47
CA GLY A 151 8.37 46.23 17.01
C GLY A 151 8.34 44.98 17.88
N THR A 152 7.58 44.93 18.95
CA THR A 152 7.59 43.83 19.93
C THR A 152 6.20 43.29 20.35
N SER A 153 5.21 44.16 20.44
CA SER A 153 3.86 43.76 20.86
C SER A 153 3.04 43.29 19.67
N VAL A 154 2.74 42.00 19.62
CA VAL A 154 1.97 41.36 18.54
C VAL A 154 0.54 41.06 19.05
N ALA A 155 -0.45 41.52 18.29
CA ALA A 155 -1.86 41.20 18.57
C ALA A 155 -2.63 40.91 17.29
N ILE A 156 -3.56 39.94 17.33
CA ILE A 156 -4.41 39.63 16.18
C ILE A 156 -5.37 40.76 15.87
N VAL A 157 -5.63 41.05 14.62
CA VAL A 157 -6.62 42.03 14.19
C VAL A 157 -8.02 41.43 14.31
N GLY A 158 -8.85 42.05 15.18
CA GLY A 158 -10.11 41.46 15.58
C GLY A 158 -9.91 40.29 16.57
N ASN A 159 -10.76 39.31 16.51
CA ASN A 159 -10.58 38.07 17.26
C ASN A 159 -10.29 36.90 16.33
N PRO A 160 -9.83 35.73 16.81
CA PRO A 160 -9.49 34.61 15.97
C PRO A 160 -10.62 34.08 15.05
N LYS A 161 -11.87 34.41 15.35
CA LYS A 161 -13.03 34.07 14.52
C LYS A 161 -13.27 35.09 13.41
N GLU A 162 -12.87 36.32 13.61
CA GLU A 162 -13.11 37.47 12.73
C GLU A 162 -11.91 37.76 11.81
N SER A 163 -10.68 37.46 12.27
CA SER A 163 -9.44 37.66 11.52
C SER A 163 -9.26 36.63 10.41
N LYS A 164 -10.25 36.51 9.53
CA LYS A 164 -10.28 35.57 8.41
C LYS A 164 -10.50 36.34 7.10
N PHE A 165 -9.44 36.99 6.66
CA PHE A 165 -9.49 37.86 5.51
C PHE A 165 -9.21 37.08 4.21
N ALA A 166 -9.69 37.61 3.09
CA ALA A 166 -9.49 37.04 1.75
C ALA A 166 -9.84 35.56 1.62
N ALA A 167 -10.79 35.06 2.45
CA ALA A 167 -11.20 33.66 2.46
C ALA A 167 -11.80 33.27 1.11
N ARG A 168 -11.25 32.19 0.50
CA ARG A 168 -11.70 31.66 -0.79
C ARG A 168 -11.17 30.26 -1.02
N SER A 169 -11.69 29.61 -2.06
CA SER A 169 -11.09 28.36 -2.61
C SER A 169 -10.41 28.64 -3.94
N VAL A 170 -9.39 27.86 -4.23
CA VAL A 170 -8.66 27.85 -5.51
C VAL A 170 -8.43 26.43 -5.97
N THR A 171 -8.34 26.20 -7.27
CA THR A 171 -7.76 24.97 -7.80
C THR A 171 -6.24 25.06 -7.67
N PHE A 172 -5.66 24.15 -6.90
CA PHE A 172 -4.22 24.09 -6.66
C PHE A 172 -3.60 22.95 -7.46
N SER A 173 -2.52 23.23 -8.16
CA SER A 173 -1.69 22.27 -8.87
C SER A 173 -0.26 22.36 -8.35
N PRO A 174 0.24 21.37 -7.62
CA PRO A 174 1.62 21.35 -7.14
C PRO A 174 2.60 21.23 -8.31
N LEU A 175 3.83 21.73 -8.12
CA LEU A 175 4.91 21.51 -9.07
C LEU A 175 5.40 20.08 -8.97
N PHE A 176 5.45 19.38 -10.11
CA PHE A 176 5.55 17.94 -10.10
C PHE A 176 6.83 17.43 -10.77
N LYS A 177 7.58 16.53 -10.08
CA LYS A 177 8.86 16.02 -10.57
C LYS A 177 8.80 14.54 -11.03
N VAL A 178 7.95 13.74 -10.42
CA VAL A 178 7.95 12.27 -10.63
C VAL A 178 6.54 11.78 -10.89
N GLN A 179 6.31 11.08 -12.01
CA GLN A 179 5.08 10.34 -12.25
C GLN A 179 5.25 8.89 -11.82
N ILE A 180 4.41 8.45 -10.90
CA ILE A 180 4.38 7.07 -10.44
C ILE A 180 3.18 6.38 -11.05
N SER A 181 3.43 5.31 -11.80
CA SER A 181 2.37 4.48 -12.36
C SER A 181 1.79 3.55 -11.30
N PRO A 182 0.52 3.15 -11.42
CA PRO A 182 -0.10 2.24 -10.44
C PRO A 182 0.43 0.80 -10.55
N ALA A 183 1.17 0.46 -11.60
CA ALA A 183 1.72 -0.87 -11.81
C ALA A 183 3.06 -0.82 -12.55
N TYR A 184 3.97 -1.71 -12.13
CA TYR A 184 5.25 -1.95 -12.78
C TYR A 184 5.44 -3.44 -13.02
N TYR A 185 6.31 -3.80 -13.97
CA TYR A 185 6.56 -5.15 -14.45
C TYR A 185 8.04 -5.37 -14.71
N VAL A 186 8.50 -6.61 -14.50
CA VAL A 186 9.82 -7.05 -14.96
C VAL A 186 9.68 -7.59 -16.38
N ILE A 187 10.48 -7.12 -17.32
CA ILE A 187 10.63 -7.66 -18.67
C ILE A 187 12.01 -8.28 -18.85
N GLY A 188 12.10 -9.47 -19.38
CA GLY A 188 13.26 -10.34 -19.32
C GLY A 188 13.09 -11.38 -18.22
N ALA A 189 14.15 -11.90 -17.64
CA ALA A 189 14.10 -12.93 -16.60
C ALA A 189 13.16 -14.10 -16.99
N ALA A 190 12.39 -14.61 -16.02
CA ALA A 190 11.46 -15.72 -16.24
C ALA A 190 10.31 -15.43 -17.23
N GLY A 191 9.90 -14.15 -17.38
CA GLY A 191 8.82 -13.73 -18.28
C GLY A 191 9.25 -13.59 -19.76
N GLY A 192 10.55 -13.58 -20.02
CA GLY A 192 11.11 -13.32 -21.35
C GLY A 192 10.97 -11.86 -21.79
N TRP A 193 11.50 -11.57 -22.99
CA TRP A 193 11.55 -10.23 -23.57
C TRP A 193 10.32 -9.94 -24.45
N SER A 194 9.12 -10.04 -23.88
CA SER A 194 7.87 -9.69 -24.55
C SER A 194 6.93 -8.97 -23.58
N ALA A 195 6.06 -8.12 -24.09
CA ALA A 195 5.08 -7.43 -23.29
C ALA A 195 4.12 -8.39 -22.57
N ASP A 196 3.66 -9.45 -23.25
CA ASP A 196 2.75 -10.44 -22.66
C ASP A 196 3.43 -11.23 -21.55
N GLY A 197 4.68 -11.65 -21.75
CA GLY A 197 5.46 -12.35 -20.72
C GLY A 197 5.74 -11.44 -19.50
N ALA A 198 6.06 -10.16 -19.75
CA ALA A 198 6.28 -9.19 -18.68
C ALA A 198 5.03 -8.97 -17.83
N ARG A 199 3.82 -9.00 -18.40
CA ARG A 199 2.55 -8.85 -17.65
C ARG A 199 2.33 -9.94 -16.61
N THR A 200 2.99 -11.10 -16.75
CA THR A 200 3.00 -12.16 -15.73
C THR A 200 3.97 -11.89 -14.58
N GLN A 201 4.82 -10.87 -14.71
CA GLN A 201 5.84 -10.49 -13.73
C GLN A 201 5.53 -9.10 -13.14
N LYS A 202 4.32 -8.94 -12.62
CA LYS A 202 3.84 -7.69 -12.01
C LYS A 202 4.40 -7.52 -10.61
N PHE A 203 4.89 -6.32 -10.30
CA PHE A 203 5.26 -5.96 -8.93
C PHE A 203 4.03 -5.90 -8.02
N SER A 204 4.17 -6.42 -6.81
CA SER A 204 3.21 -6.19 -5.72
C SER A 204 3.39 -4.79 -5.15
N HIS A 205 2.27 -4.21 -4.74
CA HIS A 205 2.21 -2.91 -4.10
C HIS A 205 1.12 -2.93 -3.01
N SER A 206 1.24 -2.09 -2.00
CA SER A 206 0.19 -1.91 -1.01
C SER A 206 -1.08 -1.31 -1.66
N ASN A 207 -2.23 -1.40 -0.95
CA ASN A 207 -3.48 -0.77 -1.43
C ASN A 207 -3.54 0.75 -1.17
N LYS A 208 -2.42 1.37 -0.79
CA LYS A 208 -2.32 2.81 -0.57
C LYS A 208 -2.12 3.56 -1.89
N ASP A 209 -2.32 4.86 -1.85
CA ASP A 209 -1.91 5.73 -2.97
C ASP A 209 -0.40 5.59 -3.23
N VAL A 210 0.00 5.48 -4.50
CA VAL A 210 1.40 5.26 -4.90
C VAL A 210 2.34 6.40 -4.53
N TYR A 211 1.82 7.57 -4.20
CA TYR A 211 2.58 8.70 -3.69
C TYR A 211 2.71 8.71 -2.16
N GLU A 212 1.83 7.98 -1.45
CA GLU A 212 1.96 7.73 -0.01
C GLU A 212 2.89 6.55 0.27
N ASP A 213 2.83 5.53 -0.59
CA ASP A 213 3.69 4.36 -0.54
C ASP A 213 4.28 4.08 -1.93
N PRO A 214 5.43 4.68 -2.28
CA PRO A 214 6.04 4.52 -3.60
C PRO A 214 6.84 3.22 -3.76
N ILE A 215 6.69 2.26 -2.84
CA ILE A 215 7.48 1.03 -2.80
C ILE A 215 6.75 -0.09 -3.54
N PHE A 216 7.43 -0.67 -4.52
CA PHE A 216 6.98 -1.84 -5.27
C PHE A 216 7.97 -2.97 -5.10
N SER A 217 7.51 -4.19 -4.98
CA SER A 217 8.39 -5.34 -4.79
C SER A 217 7.91 -6.55 -5.56
N ILE A 218 8.85 -7.34 -6.09
CA ILE A 218 8.57 -8.62 -6.75
C ILE A 218 9.67 -9.61 -6.45
N VAL A 219 9.31 -10.88 -6.39
CA VAL A 219 10.26 -11.98 -6.41
C VAL A 219 10.22 -12.64 -7.78
N VAL A 220 11.36 -12.72 -8.44
CA VAL A 220 11.50 -13.36 -9.75
C VAL A 220 12.48 -14.53 -9.68
N ASP A 221 12.20 -15.55 -10.50
CA ASP A 221 13.11 -16.65 -10.75
C ASP A 221 14.07 -16.25 -11.88
N THR A 222 15.37 -16.35 -11.65
CA THR A 222 16.39 -15.96 -12.61
C THR A 222 16.78 -17.09 -13.55
N GLY A 223 16.33 -18.33 -13.28
CA GLY A 223 16.76 -19.51 -14.00
C GLY A 223 18.18 -19.98 -13.65
N GLY A 224 18.85 -19.32 -12.70
CA GLY A 224 20.09 -19.83 -12.07
C GLY A 224 21.39 -19.13 -12.43
N ASP A 225 21.66 -18.75 -13.67
CA ASP A 225 23.04 -18.38 -14.05
C ASP A 225 23.22 -16.94 -14.55
N ASP A 226 22.43 -16.49 -15.48
CA ASP A 226 22.63 -15.21 -16.18
C ASP A 226 21.28 -14.57 -16.49
N CYS A 227 20.89 -13.63 -15.65
CA CYS A 227 19.57 -13.02 -15.71
C CYS A 227 19.63 -11.55 -16.08
N TRP A 228 19.15 -11.22 -17.28
CA TRP A 228 18.99 -9.87 -17.75
C TRP A 228 17.54 -9.44 -17.71
N PHE A 229 17.28 -8.22 -17.25
CA PHE A 229 15.92 -7.67 -17.23
C PHE A 229 15.91 -6.14 -17.29
N ALA A 230 14.76 -5.60 -17.53
CA ALA A 230 14.42 -4.19 -17.40
C ALA A 230 13.08 -4.05 -16.67
N ILE A 231 12.70 -2.83 -16.35
CA ILE A 231 11.46 -2.53 -15.62
C ILE A 231 10.62 -1.60 -16.48
N GLY A 232 9.31 -1.81 -16.52
CA GLY A 232 8.39 -0.93 -17.24
C GLY A 232 7.03 -0.88 -16.58
N ASP A 233 6.29 0.18 -16.86
CA ASP A 233 4.86 0.28 -16.56
C ASP A 233 4.02 -0.18 -17.76
N ASP A 234 2.69 -0.10 -17.66
CA ASP A 234 1.79 -0.48 -18.75
C ASP A 234 2.07 0.28 -20.05
N ALA A 235 2.34 1.58 -19.97
CA ALA A 235 2.64 2.39 -21.16
C ALA A 235 3.98 2.02 -21.79
N ALA A 236 4.96 1.63 -21.00
CA ALA A 236 6.23 1.11 -21.50
C ALA A 236 6.06 -0.27 -22.16
N LEU A 237 5.25 -1.16 -21.59
CA LEU A 237 4.95 -2.46 -22.20
C LEU A 237 4.18 -2.34 -23.52
N ASP A 238 3.23 -1.41 -23.62
CA ASP A 238 2.52 -1.11 -24.87
C ASP A 238 3.46 -0.56 -25.95
N ALA A 239 4.44 0.26 -25.53
CA ALA A 239 5.49 0.74 -26.43
C ALA A 239 6.41 -0.41 -26.91
N VAL A 240 6.80 -1.33 -26.03
CA VAL A 240 7.56 -2.54 -26.37
C VAL A 240 6.82 -3.41 -27.40
N ALA A 241 5.51 -3.60 -27.22
CA ALA A 241 4.69 -4.33 -28.19
C ALA A 241 4.71 -3.68 -29.59
N SER A 242 5.00 -2.39 -29.67
CA SER A 242 5.15 -1.62 -30.92
C SER A 242 6.62 -1.49 -31.38
N GLY A 243 7.57 -2.12 -30.66
CA GLY A 243 9.01 -2.12 -30.96
C GLY A 243 9.79 -0.95 -30.34
N ASP A 244 9.19 -0.13 -29.48
CA ASP A 244 9.86 0.94 -28.75
C ASP A 244 10.27 0.49 -27.34
N TRP A 245 11.55 0.27 -27.13
CA TRP A 245 12.17 -0.17 -25.89
C TRP A 245 12.69 0.99 -25.02
N THR A 246 12.60 2.21 -25.50
CA THR A 246 13.22 3.37 -24.88
C THR A 246 12.49 3.85 -23.62
N LYS A 247 11.21 3.47 -23.45
CA LYS A 247 10.39 3.81 -22.30
C LYS A 247 10.59 2.92 -21.07
N LEU A 248 11.36 1.85 -21.20
CA LEU A 248 11.74 1.01 -20.06
C LEU A 248 12.73 1.74 -19.15
N PHE A 249 12.73 1.39 -17.88
CA PHE A 249 13.77 1.78 -16.93
C PHE A 249 14.98 0.87 -17.11
N GLY A 250 16.17 1.47 -17.02
CA GLY A 250 17.46 0.83 -16.89
C GLY A 250 18.26 1.41 -15.73
N THR A 251 19.34 0.72 -15.33
CA THR A 251 20.22 1.23 -14.28
C THR A 251 21.05 2.43 -14.76
N LYS A 252 21.24 3.41 -13.87
CA LYS A 252 22.21 4.52 -14.09
C LYS A 252 23.66 4.13 -13.79
N GLY A 253 23.84 3.06 -13.03
CA GLY A 253 25.14 2.48 -12.67
C GLY A 253 25.57 1.35 -13.62
N ALA A 254 26.42 0.46 -13.11
CA ALA A 254 26.76 -0.77 -13.82
C ALA A 254 25.56 -1.72 -13.83
N SER A 255 25.45 -2.56 -14.88
CA SER A 255 24.34 -3.52 -14.99
C SER A 255 24.27 -4.50 -13.82
N GLU A 256 25.41 -4.80 -13.19
CA GLU A 256 25.57 -5.76 -12.10
C GLU A 256 25.40 -5.12 -10.70
N ASP A 257 25.13 -3.81 -10.63
CA ASP A 257 24.88 -3.16 -9.35
C ASP A 257 23.56 -3.68 -8.75
N MET A 258 23.64 -4.17 -7.52
CA MET A 258 22.50 -4.75 -6.81
C MET A 258 21.61 -3.69 -6.14
N GLU A 259 22.04 -2.43 -6.13
CA GLU A 259 21.26 -1.28 -5.68
C GLU A 259 21.75 0.00 -6.38
N GLY A 260 20.88 0.95 -6.57
CA GLY A 260 21.22 2.21 -7.21
C GLY A 260 20.01 2.98 -7.71
N ASN A 261 20.30 3.96 -8.56
CA ASN A 261 19.27 4.74 -9.23
C ASN A 261 19.04 4.19 -10.65
N MET A 262 17.81 4.37 -11.13
CA MET A 262 17.40 4.04 -12.49
C MET A 262 16.82 5.26 -13.20
N ASP A 263 16.70 5.17 -14.51
CA ASP A 263 16.06 6.19 -15.34
C ASP A 263 15.50 5.52 -16.61
N PHE A 264 14.69 6.25 -17.33
CA PHE A 264 14.22 5.78 -18.63
C PHE A 264 15.38 5.63 -19.61
N ARG A 265 15.36 4.58 -20.41
CA ARG A 265 16.40 4.32 -21.41
C ARG A 265 16.60 5.44 -22.43
N TYR A 266 15.53 6.19 -22.75
CA TYR A 266 15.67 7.37 -23.61
C TYR A 266 16.54 8.47 -23.00
N ASN A 267 16.61 8.58 -21.67
CA ASN A 267 17.51 9.50 -20.96
C ASN A 267 18.94 8.94 -20.87
N LEU A 268 19.06 7.62 -20.75
CA LEU A 268 20.35 6.92 -20.58
C LEU A 268 21.12 6.77 -21.90
N GLY A 269 20.41 6.76 -23.02
CA GLY A 269 21.03 6.65 -24.36
C GLY A 269 21.48 5.23 -24.74
N GLY A 270 20.91 4.18 -24.11
CA GLY A 270 21.22 2.79 -24.37
C GLY A 270 20.32 1.81 -23.64
N ASP A 271 20.63 0.52 -23.70
CA ASP A 271 19.81 -0.52 -23.07
C ASP A 271 19.83 -0.48 -21.56
N HIS A 272 21.00 -0.28 -20.94
CA HIS A 272 21.17 -0.17 -19.49
C HIS A 272 20.35 -1.20 -18.68
N SER A 273 20.25 -2.43 -19.20
CA SER A 273 19.54 -3.52 -18.53
C SER A 273 20.19 -3.87 -17.19
N PHE A 274 19.37 -4.31 -16.24
CA PHE A 274 19.85 -4.90 -14.99
C PHE A 274 20.38 -6.31 -15.29
N HIS A 275 21.42 -6.71 -14.57
CA HIS A 275 22.07 -7.99 -14.75
C HIS A 275 22.38 -8.64 -13.41
N VAL A 276 21.91 -9.87 -13.19
CA VAL A 276 22.18 -10.64 -11.97
C VAL A 276 22.79 -11.98 -12.33
N LEU A 277 23.90 -12.31 -11.64
CA LEU A 277 24.63 -13.54 -11.81
C LEU A 277 24.47 -14.46 -10.59
N GLY A 278 24.34 -15.76 -10.82
CA GLY A 278 24.49 -16.81 -9.81
C GLY A 278 23.40 -16.91 -8.74
N ALA A 279 22.29 -16.18 -8.86
CA ALA A 279 21.17 -16.28 -7.94
C ALA A 279 19.98 -16.98 -8.61
N GLN A 280 19.31 -17.90 -7.91
CA GLN A 280 18.12 -18.58 -8.44
C GLN A 280 16.85 -17.77 -8.29
N LYS A 281 16.68 -17.09 -7.16
CA LYS A 281 15.56 -16.17 -6.91
C LYS A 281 16.08 -14.85 -6.36
N ILE A 282 15.52 -13.77 -6.83
CA ILE A 282 15.84 -12.41 -6.36
C ILE A 282 14.56 -11.68 -5.99
N ARG A 283 14.64 -10.83 -4.96
CA ARG A 283 13.64 -9.79 -4.70
C ARG A 283 14.14 -8.50 -5.31
N ILE A 284 13.30 -7.88 -6.12
CA ILE A 284 13.53 -6.53 -6.66
C ILE A 284 12.59 -5.60 -5.91
N THR A 285 13.14 -4.59 -5.26
CA THR A 285 12.38 -3.53 -4.59
C THR A 285 12.65 -2.21 -5.28
N LEU A 286 11.59 -1.48 -5.64
CA LEU A 286 11.64 -0.17 -6.26
C LEU A 286 11.15 0.88 -5.29
N ASN A 287 11.82 2.02 -5.22
CA ASN A 287 11.27 3.26 -4.69
C ASN A 287 11.04 4.23 -5.86
N MET A 288 9.80 4.32 -6.29
CA MET A 288 9.46 5.10 -7.49
C MET A 288 9.43 6.61 -7.25
N MET A 289 9.43 7.06 -6.00
CA MET A 289 9.60 8.47 -5.67
C MET A 289 11.03 8.96 -5.97
N GLU A 290 12.01 8.07 -5.84
CA GLU A 290 13.42 8.37 -6.02
C GLU A 290 14.00 7.77 -7.30
N TYR A 291 13.22 6.97 -8.03
CA TYR A 291 13.68 6.14 -9.13
C TYR A 291 14.91 5.31 -8.72
N SER A 292 14.80 4.67 -7.54
CA SER A 292 15.84 3.79 -7.03
C SER A 292 15.38 2.34 -6.96
N TYR A 293 16.36 1.43 -6.94
CA TYR A 293 16.11 -0.01 -6.88
C TYR A 293 17.07 -0.69 -5.92
N LYS A 294 16.63 -1.84 -5.40
CA LYS A 294 17.46 -2.78 -4.66
C LYS A 294 17.12 -4.20 -5.09
N ILE A 295 18.15 -5.03 -5.28
CA ILE A 295 18.05 -6.44 -5.67
C ILE A 295 18.67 -7.28 -4.56
N ASP A 296 17.88 -8.14 -3.92
CA ASP A 296 18.34 -9.03 -2.86
C ASP A 296 18.22 -10.49 -3.35
N PRO A 297 19.29 -11.28 -3.41
CA PRO A 297 19.21 -12.74 -3.58
C PRO A 297 18.44 -13.34 -2.39
N ILE A 298 17.45 -14.17 -2.68
CA ILE A 298 16.59 -14.75 -1.63
C ILE A 298 16.28 -16.21 -1.89
N SER A 299 15.76 -16.89 -0.84
CA SER A 299 15.14 -18.20 -0.94
C SER A 299 13.65 -18.08 -0.66
N VAL A 300 12.81 -18.45 -1.62
CA VAL A 300 11.34 -18.52 -1.49
C VAL A 300 10.91 -19.93 -1.85
N ALA A 301 10.11 -20.56 -0.99
CA ALA A 301 9.57 -21.88 -1.25
C ALA A 301 8.41 -21.81 -2.27
N ASP A 302 8.15 -22.94 -2.93
CA ASP A 302 7.06 -23.05 -3.90
C ASP A 302 5.70 -23.34 -3.24
N ALA A 303 5.70 -23.76 -1.96
CA ALA A 303 4.48 -24.05 -1.20
C ALA A 303 4.59 -23.57 0.25
N TYR A 304 3.48 -23.14 0.80
CA TYR A 304 3.33 -22.68 2.18
C TYR A 304 2.13 -23.35 2.84
N TYR A 305 2.22 -23.57 4.15
CA TYR A 305 1.21 -24.27 4.93
C TYR A 305 0.79 -23.47 6.15
N VAL A 306 -0.50 -23.46 6.46
CA VAL A 306 -1.01 -23.01 7.75
C VAL A 306 -0.64 -24.03 8.81
N VAL A 307 -0.12 -23.57 9.93
CA VAL A 307 0.03 -24.33 11.16
C VAL A 307 -0.52 -23.51 12.30
N GLY A 308 -1.50 -24.06 13.03
CA GLY A 308 -2.15 -23.25 14.06
C GLY A 308 -3.18 -23.99 14.89
N GLY A 309 -3.96 -23.21 15.63
CA GLY A 309 -4.97 -23.71 16.56
C GLY A 309 -6.01 -24.62 15.91
N LEU A 310 -6.42 -24.31 14.67
CA LEU A 310 -7.44 -25.09 13.94
C LEU A 310 -7.03 -26.54 13.66
N GLN A 311 -5.73 -26.83 13.53
CA GLN A 311 -5.21 -28.19 13.31
C GLN A 311 -4.35 -28.69 14.49
N GLY A 312 -4.51 -28.07 15.68
CA GLY A 312 -3.86 -28.49 16.91
C GLY A 312 -2.35 -28.28 16.91
N TRP A 313 -1.81 -27.32 16.15
CA TRP A 313 -0.38 -27.01 16.03
C TRP A 313 0.45 -28.21 15.58
N SER A 314 -0.10 -29.05 14.71
CA SER A 314 0.60 -30.26 14.22
C SER A 314 1.77 -29.89 13.32
N ASP A 315 2.96 -30.41 13.66
CA ASP A 315 4.22 -30.22 12.92
C ASP A 315 4.55 -31.38 11.95
N SER A 316 3.62 -32.28 11.75
CA SER A 316 3.83 -33.50 10.95
C SER A 316 2.92 -33.60 9.74
N GLN A 317 1.90 -32.75 9.60
CA GLN A 317 0.87 -32.86 8.58
C GLN A 317 0.82 -31.66 7.66
N LYS A 318 1.17 -31.86 6.39
CA LYS A 318 1.11 -30.85 5.29
C LYS A 318 -0.30 -30.79 4.67
N THR A 319 -1.36 -30.62 5.50
CA THR A 319 -2.75 -30.72 5.05
C THR A 319 -3.40 -29.36 4.76
N CYS A 320 -2.90 -28.29 5.38
CA CYS A 320 -3.46 -26.93 5.24
C CYS A 320 -2.61 -26.11 4.29
N LEU A 321 -2.60 -26.48 3.02
CA LEU A 321 -1.83 -25.81 1.97
C LEU A 321 -2.46 -24.47 1.59
N PHE A 322 -1.64 -23.43 1.50
CA PHE A 322 -2.06 -22.17 0.89
C PHE A 322 -2.32 -22.33 -0.61
N THR A 323 -3.34 -21.68 -1.08
CA THR A 323 -3.73 -21.62 -2.48
C THR A 323 -3.02 -20.46 -3.17
N PRO A 324 -2.28 -20.69 -4.27
CA PRO A 324 -1.69 -19.61 -5.05
C PRO A 324 -2.76 -18.69 -5.64
N GLU A 325 -2.51 -17.39 -5.60
CA GLU A 325 -3.33 -16.37 -6.23
C GLU A 325 -2.85 -16.06 -7.66
N GLU A 326 -3.60 -15.23 -8.36
CA GLU A 326 -3.23 -14.77 -9.72
C GLU A 326 -1.89 -14.00 -9.71
N GLN A 327 -1.68 -13.17 -8.69
CA GLN A 327 -0.42 -12.49 -8.47
C GLN A 327 0.64 -13.50 -7.99
N LYS A 328 1.74 -13.60 -8.72
CA LYS A 328 2.86 -14.50 -8.38
C LYS A 328 3.39 -14.25 -6.97
N ASN A 329 3.68 -15.33 -6.24
CA ASN A 329 4.14 -15.35 -4.84
C ASN A 329 3.16 -14.72 -3.83
N VAL A 330 1.91 -14.57 -4.22
CA VAL A 330 0.80 -14.25 -3.32
C VAL A 330 -0.04 -15.52 -3.15
N LEU A 331 -0.34 -15.87 -1.90
CA LEU A 331 -1.05 -17.10 -1.57
C LEU A 331 -2.10 -16.80 -0.50
N SER A 332 -3.20 -17.55 -0.53
CA SER A 332 -4.31 -17.35 0.40
C SER A 332 -4.79 -18.64 1.06
N TYR A 333 -5.44 -18.49 2.20
CA TYR A 333 -6.12 -19.57 2.91
C TYR A 333 -7.43 -19.06 3.51
N THR A 334 -8.54 -19.63 3.08
CA THR A 334 -9.89 -19.20 3.48
C THR A 334 -10.52 -20.24 4.40
N THR A 335 -10.93 -19.82 5.60
CA THR A 335 -11.61 -20.67 6.58
C THR A 335 -12.31 -19.83 7.64
N LYS A 336 -12.96 -20.49 8.60
CA LYS A 336 -13.42 -19.87 9.84
C LYS A 336 -12.31 -19.89 10.87
N TRP A 337 -11.91 -18.72 11.32
CA TRP A 337 -10.83 -18.55 12.30
C TRP A 337 -11.39 -18.39 13.72
N THR A 338 -10.52 -18.51 14.73
CA THR A 338 -10.93 -18.42 16.14
C THR A 338 -10.78 -17.03 16.74
N GLY A 339 -9.95 -16.18 16.13
CA GLY A 339 -9.63 -14.84 16.61
C GLY A 339 -8.60 -14.81 17.73
N ALA A 340 -7.88 -15.91 17.96
CA ALA A 340 -6.87 -15.97 19.02
C ALA A 340 -5.78 -17.00 18.69
N TRP A 341 -4.52 -16.53 18.51
CA TRP A 341 -3.36 -17.36 18.19
C TRP A 341 -3.65 -18.37 17.08
N ASP A 342 -4.22 -17.92 15.98
CA ASP A 342 -4.79 -18.80 14.98
C ASP A 342 -3.72 -19.55 14.19
N LEU A 343 -2.60 -18.88 13.82
CA LEU A 343 -1.63 -19.52 12.95
C LEU A 343 -0.20 -18.94 13.03
N LYS A 344 0.71 -19.77 12.57
CA LYS A 344 1.98 -19.44 11.90
C LYS A 344 1.97 -20.03 10.50
N VAL A 345 2.95 -19.70 9.69
CA VAL A 345 3.09 -20.20 8.33
C VAL A 345 4.41 -20.96 8.22
N TRP A 346 4.41 -22.15 7.66
CA TRP A 346 5.60 -22.87 7.26
C TRP A 346 5.73 -22.91 5.75
N ASP A 347 6.91 -22.69 5.26
CA ASP A 347 7.23 -23.05 3.87
C ASP A 347 7.56 -24.55 3.75
N ALA A 348 7.51 -25.06 2.50
CA ALA A 348 7.73 -26.47 2.23
C ALA A 348 9.12 -26.97 2.60
N ASN A 349 10.13 -26.09 2.56
CA ASN A 349 11.54 -26.43 2.79
C ASN A 349 11.88 -26.51 4.29
N SER A 350 11.17 -25.73 5.11
CA SER A 350 11.39 -25.60 6.54
C SER A 350 10.30 -26.25 7.40
N PHE A 351 9.36 -26.98 6.79
CA PHE A 351 8.21 -27.57 7.48
C PHE A 351 8.64 -28.46 8.65
N GLY A 352 8.07 -28.20 9.84
CA GLY A 352 8.42 -28.86 11.09
C GLY A 352 9.53 -28.16 11.88
N ASN A 353 10.21 -27.17 11.32
CA ASN A 353 11.18 -26.35 12.03
C ASN A 353 10.54 -25.08 12.56
N TRP A 354 10.23 -25.06 13.87
CA TRP A 354 9.58 -23.91 14.50
C TRP A 354 10.41 -22.62 14.48
N ASP A 355 11.74 -22.70 14.46
CA ASP A 355 12.62 -21.54 14.41
C ASP A 355 12.58 -20.83 13.02
N ALA A 356 12.13 -21.54 12.00
CA ALA A 356 11.98 -21.04 10.63
C ALA A 356 10.53 -20.73 10.25
N ALA A 357 9.56 -20.90 11.18
CA ALA A 357 8.17 -20.57 10.91
C ALA A 357 8.00 -19.06 10.74
N TRP A 358 7.15 -18.68 9.78
CA TRP A 358 6.76 -17.31 9.55
C TRP A 358 5.61 -16.89 10.46
N GLY A 359 5.57 -15.62 10.84
CA GLY A 359 4.53 -15.07 11.68
C GLY A 359 4.63 -13.55 11.79
N CYS A 360 3.97 -12.97 12.77
CA CYS A 360 4.01 -11.53 13.05
C CYS A 360 5.11 -11.16 14.07
N VAL A 361 5.26 -9.87 14.31
CA VAL A 361 6.25 -9.32 15.26
C VAL A 361 5.75 -9.41 16.70
N VAL A 362 4.45 -9.23 16.93
CA VAL A 362 3.82 -9.19 18.27
C VAL A 362 2.91 -10.40 18.43
N ASP A 363 3.13 -11.18 19.49
CA ASP A 363 2.37 -12.41 19.73
C ASP A 363 0.86 -12.15 19.84
N GLY A 364 0.09 -12.90 19.04
CA GLY A 364 -1.37 -12.77 18.98
C GLY A 364 -1.86 -11.51 18.28
N ASP A 365 -1.03 -10.85 17.46
CA ASP A 365 -1.44 -9.67 16.67
C ASP A 365 -2.66 -10.00 15.82
N ASN A 366 -3.72 -9.21 16.00
CA ASN A 366 -5.00 -9.31 15.29
C ASN A 366 -5.25 -8.13 14.35
N SER A 367 -4.23 -7.40 14.00
CA SER A 367 -4.29 -6.33 13.00
C SER A 367 -4.76 -6.88 11.64
N PRO A 368 -5.53 -6.10 10.86
CA PRO A 368 -6.02 -6.56 9.56
C PRO A 368 -4.92 -6.79 8.53
N SER A 369 -3.73 -6.30 8.78
CA SER A 369 -2.52 -6.54 7.97
C SER A 369 -1.27 -6.27 8.78
N GLY A 370 -0.13 -6.86 8.37
CA GLY A 370 1.13 -6.65 9.06
C GLY A 370 2.33 -7.23 8.30
N ALA A 371 3.52 -7.03 8.87
CA ALA A 371 4.75 -7.66 8.37
C ALA A 371 4.77 -9.15 8.69
N LEU A 372 5.19 -9.95 7.71
CA LEU A 372 5.45 -11.37 7.85
C LEU A 372 6.96 -11.60 8.01
N ILE A 373 7.36 -12.12 9.16
CA ILE A 373 8.77 -12.35 9.51
C ILE A 373 9.02 -13.83 9.82
N ASN A 374 10.26 -14.30 9.67
CA ASN A 374 10.68 -15.67 9.99
C ASN A 374 11.82 -15.76 11.00
N SER A 375 12.14 -14.67 11.67
CA SER A 375 13.11 -14.65 12.77
C SER A 375 12.43 -14.08 14.01
N GLY A 376 12.31 -14.90 15.06
CA GLY A 376 11.55 -14.52 16.25
C GLY A 376 10.05 -14.37 16.02
N ALA A 377 9.53 -14.97 14.96
CA ALA A 377 8.15 -14.87 14.54
C ALA A 377 7.16 -15.35 15.61
N GLN A 378 6.11 -14.59 15.81
CA GLN A 378 5.03 -14.84 16.76
C GLN A 378 3.76 -15.32 16.04
N ALA A 379 2.80 -15.88 16.79
CA ALA A 379 1.54 -16.33 16.24
C ALA A 379 0.65 -15.15 15.85
N ILE A 380 -0.02 -15.29 14.69
CA ILE A 380 -0.95 -14.30 14.13
C ILE A 380 -2.37 -14.69 14.57
N SER A 381 -3.21 -13.72 14.89
CA SER A 381 -4.62 -13.90 15.16
C SER A 381 -5.49 -13.25 14.09
N ALA A 382 -6.61 -13.86 13.74
CA ALA A 382 -7.63 -13.21 12.94
C ALA A 382 -8.26 -12.04 13.73
N PRO A 383 -8.76 -10.99 13.06
CA PRO A 383 -9.38 -9.85 13.73
C PRO A 383 -10.60 -10.23 14.59
N SER A 384 -11.29 -11.32 14.26
CA SER A 384 -12.42 -11.87 15.01
C SER A 384 -12.67 -13.36 14.68
N ALA A 385 -13.53 -14.02 15.49
CA ALA A 385 -13.92 -15.43 15.29
C ALA A 385 -14.96 -15.57 14.16
N GLU A 386 -14.54 -15.30 12.91
CA GLU A 386 -15.40 -15.25 11.72
C GLU A 386 -14.68 -15.87 10.50
N PHE A 387 -15.34 -15.89 9.35
CA PHE A 387 -14.74 -16.30 8.10
C PHE A 387 -13.90 -15.18 7.48
N TYR A 388 -12.63 -15.47 7.26
CA TYR A 388 -11.67 -14.60 6.57
C TYR A 388 -10.85 -15.40 5.56
N THR A 389 -10.41 -14.71 4.54
CA THR A 389 -9.27 -15.10 3.75
C THR A 389 -8.00 -14.48 4.36
N PHE A 390 -7.06 -15.32 4.76
CA PHE A 390 -5.73 -14.91 5.16
C PHE A 390 -4.80 -14.99 3.95
N THR A 391 -4.23 -13.88 3.55
CA THR A 391 -3.34 -13.77 2.39
C THR A 391 -1.93 -13.44 2.85
N ILE A 392 -0.94 -14.13 2.29
CA ILE A 392 0.48 -13.81 2.42
C ILE A 392 1.01 -13.34 1.07
N ASP A 393 1.75 -12.24 1.08
CA ASP A 393 2.50 -11.74 -0.08
C ASP A 393 4.00 -11.89 0.19
N MET A 394 4.61 -12.88 -0.45
CA MET A 394 6.04 -13.17 -0.29
C MET A 394 6.93 -12.21 -1.09
N ASN A 395 6.36 -11.37 -1.96
CA ASN A 395 7.11 -10.32 -2.63
C ASN A 395 7.41 -9.18 -1.64
N THR A 396 6.41 -8.79 -0.84
CA THR A 396 6.49 -7.69 0.12
C THR A 396 6.76 -8.15 1.55
N MET A 397 6.68 -9.45 1.83
CA MET A 397 6.78 -10.03 3.17
C MET A 397 5.71 -9.47 4.11
N THR A 398 4.46 -9.51 3.67
CA THR A 398 3.31 -9.01 4.42
C THR A 398 2.18 -10.02 4.46
N TYR A 399 1.26 -9.83 5.39
CA TYR A 399 -0.01 -10.55 5.43
C TYR A 399 -1.20 -9.60 5.48
N THR A 400 -2.36 -10.08 5.04
CA THR A 400 -3.64 -9.38 5.14
C THR A 400 -4.78 -10.33 5.48
N TRP A 401 -5.76 -9.82 6.22
CA TRP A 401 -7.01 -10.45 6.52
C TRP A 401 -8.15 -9.78 5.76
N THR A 402 -8.85 -10.53 4.94
CA THR A 402 -10.05 -10.08 4.22
C THR A 402 -11.26 -10.81 4.75
N LYS A 403 -12.17 -10.08 5.41
CA LYS A 403 -13.42 -10.67 5.93
C LYS A 403 -14.32 -11.06 4.76
N LEU A 404 -14.92 -12.26 4.80
CA LEU A 404 -15.90 -12.68 3.82
C LEU A 404 -17.23 -11.96 4.05
N ASP A 405 -17.91 -11.58 2.97
CA ASP A 405 -19.26 -11.03 3.04
C ASP A 405 -20.26 -12.07 3.55
N ASN A 406 -20.14 -13.31 3.06
CA ASN A 406 -20.96 -14.43 3.53
C ASN A 406 -20.32 -15.11 4.74
N GLN A 407 -20.89 -14.89 5.91
CA GLN A 407 -20.45 -15.51 7.18
C GLN A 407 -21.17 -16.82 7.50
N ASN A 408 -22.05 -17.32 6.62
CA ASN A 408 -22.76 -18.57 6.74
C ASN A 408 -22.71 -19.33 5.42
N PRO A 409 -21.52 -19.80 4.99
CA PRO A 409 -21.39 -20.62 3.79
C PRO A 409 -22.14 -21.94 3.97
N THR A 410 -22.48 -22.58 2.83
CA THR A 410 -23.17 -23.87 2.85
C THR A 410 -22.25 -24.95 3.40
N GLU A 411 -22.69 -25.65 4.45
CA GLU A 411 -21.95 -26.78 5.03
C GLU A 411 -22.23 -28.06 4.24
N TYR A 412 -21.18 -28.86 4.04
CA TYR A 412 -21.26 -30.18 3.45
C TYR A 412 -20.77 -31.22 4.47
N GLU A 413 -21.49 -32.35 4.58
CA GLU A 413 -21.08 -33.46 5.46
C GLU A 413 -19.94 -34.27 4.82
N HIS A 414 -19.96 -34.39 3.50
CA HIS A 414 -19.03 -35.19 2.72
C HIS A 414 -18.55 -34.43 1.51
N ILE A 415 -17.27 -34.51 1.25
CA ILE A 415 -16.66 -34.16 -0.04
C ILE A 415 -15.84 -35.35 -0.49
N SER A 416 -16.03 -35.76 -1.74
CA SER A 416 -15.39 -36.94 -2.29
C SER A 416 -14.87 -36.72 -3.71
N LEU A 417 -13.91 -37.56 -4.12
CA LEU A 417 -13.57 -37.78 -5.52
C LEU A 417 -14.43 -38.91 -6.11
N ILE A 418 -14.84 -38.71 -7.33
CA ILE A 418 -15.53 -39.73 -8.14
C ILE A 418 -14.98 -39.66 -9.56
N GLY A 419 -14.80 -40.79 -10.23
CA GLY A 419 -14.19 -40.79 -11.56
C GLY A 419 -14.07 -42.15 -12.19
N GLU A 420 -13.28 -42.25 -13.24
CA GLU A 420 -13.01 -43.48 -13.96
C GLU A 420 -12.34 -44.54 -13.07
N PHE A 421 -11.54 -44.12 -12.09
CA PHE A 421 -10.87 -45.02 -11.14
C PHE A 421 -11.81 -45.90 -10.33
N ASN A 422 -13.07 -45.49 -10.17
CA ASN A 422 -14.10 -46.26 -9.48
C ASN A 422 -15.33 -46.48 -10.35
N GLY A 423 -15.20 -46.33 -11.69
CA GLY A 423 -16.29 -46.51 -12.65
C GLY A 423 -17.47 -45.55 -12.46
N TRP A 424 -17.24 -44.38 -11.90
CA TRP A 424 -18.24 -43.37 -11.56
C TRP A 424 -19.33 -43.90 -10.58
N GLY A 425 -19.01 -44.95 -9.85
CA GLY A 425 -19.96 -45.69 -9.01
C GLY A 425 -19.57 -45.81 -7.54
N GLY A 426 -18.79 -44.94 -7.02
CA GLY A 426 -18.38 -44.89 -5.60
C GLY A 426 -17.74 -43.56 -5.26
N ASP A 427 -17.38 -43.41 -4.01
CA ASP A 427 -16.80 -42.16 -3.50
C ASP A 427 -15.48 -42.43 -2.80
N PHE A 428 -14.49 -41.62 -3.09
CA PHE A 428 -13.25 -41.57 -2.34
C PHE A 428 -13.29 -40.33 -1.47
N GLU A 429 -13.43 -40.51 -0.15
CA GLU A 429 -13.67 -39.42 0.81
C GLU A 429 -12.44 -38.56 1.04
N LEU A 430 -12.67 -37.24 1.09
CA LEU A 430 -11.73 -36.29 1.62
C LEU A 430 -12.03 -36.04 3.10
N THR A 431 -11.00 -35.68 3.84
CA THR A 431 -11.12 -35.26 5.25
C THR A 431 -11.19 -33.75 5.31
N GLN A 432 -12.15 -33.21 6.05
CA GLN A 432 -12.17 -31.79 6.37
C GLN A 432 -11.06 -31.47 7.40
N VAL A 433 -10.05 -30.73 6.99
CA VAL A 433 -8.86 -30.42 7.84
C VAL A 433 -9.00 -29.12 8.62
N THR A 434 -9.76 -28.17 8.07
CA THR A 434 -10.28 -26.98 8.74
C THR A 434 -11.65 -26.67 8.12
N PRO A 435 -12.50 -25.85 8.73
CA PRO A 435 -13.81 -25.53 8.14
C PRO A 435 -13.71 -25.18 6.65
N HIS A 436 -14.44 -25.92 5.81
CA HIS A 436 -14.49 -25.76 4.36
C HIS A 436 -13.19 -26.05 3.58
N ASN A 437 -12.19 -26.65 4.23
CA ASN A 437 -10.97 -27.11 3.56
C ASN A 437 -10.85 -28.62 3.67
N TRP A 438 -10.77 -29.27 2.52
CA TRP A 438 -10.81 -30.71 2.37
C TRP A 438 -9.52 -31.23 1.75
N TYR A 439 -9.04 -32.36 2.25
CA TYR A 439 -7.76 -32.95 1.87
C TYR A 439 -7.83 -34.46 1.82
N ALA A 440 -7.11 -35.06 0.88
CA ALA A 440 -6.79 -36.50 0.88
C ALA A 440 -5.47 -36.74 0.12
N VAL A 441 -4.90 -37.91 0.35
CA VAL A 441 -3.90 -38.49 -0.56
C VAL A 441 -4.60 -39.55 -1.39
N PHE A 442 -4.57 -39.40 -2.68
CA PHE A 442 -5.29 -40.23 -3.65
C PHE A 442 -4.32 -40.88 -4.64
N THR A 443 -4.47 -42.18 -4.90
CA THR A 443 -3.69 -42.88 -5.93
C THR A 443 -4.59 -43.25 -7.08
N GLN A 444 -4.24 -42.78 -8.28
CA GLN A 444 -4.88 -43.19 -9.52
C GLN A 444 -4.00 -44.21 -10.24
N GLU A 445 -4.52 -45.42 -10.44
CA GLU A 445 -3.76 -46.54 -11.01
C GLU A 445 -3.54 -46.39 -12.52
N THR A 446 -4.47 -45.74 -13.21
CA THR A 446 -4.45 -45.52 -14.65
C THR A 446 -4.85 -44.07 -14.97
N ASP A 447 -4.37 -43.54 -16.08
CA ASP A 447 -4.84 -42.24 -16.57
C ASP A 447 -6.38 -42.24 -16.65
N GLY A 448 -7.00 -41.15 -16.22
CA GLY A 448 -8.46 -41.09 -16.24
C GLY A 448 -9.03 -39.76 -15.75
N GLN A 449 -10.34 -39.68 -15.83
CA GLN A 449 -11.09 -38.47 -15.45
C GLN A 449 -11.69 -38.60 -14.06
N LEU A 450 -11.75 -37.50 -13.34
CA LEU A 450 -12.42 -37.40 -12.05
C LEU A 450 -13.11 -36.05 -11.85
N LYS A 451 -13.92 -35.98 -10.78
CA LYS A 451 -14.53 -34.74 -10.27
C LYS A 451 -14.56 -34.79 -8.75
N PHE A 452 -14.74 -33.66 -8.14
CA PHE A 452 -15.17 -33.57 -6.74
C PHE A 452 -16.70 -33.48 -6.69
N ARG A 453 -17.31 -34.05 -5.66
CA ARG A 453 -18.74 -33.85 -5.38
C ARG A 453 -19.03 -33.76 -3.88
N ALA A 454 -20.15 -33.11 -3.55
CA ALA A 454 -20.64 -33.00 -2.18
C ALA A 454 -21.71 -34.06 -1.88
N ASN A 455 -21.70 -34.54 -0.65
CA ASN A 455 -22.76 -35.41 -0.06
C ASN A 455 -23.15 -36.57 -0.94
N HIS A 456 -22.22 -37.14 -1.71
CA HIS A 456 -22.43 -38.25 -2.64
C HIS A 456 -23.50 -37.99 -3.70
N ASP A 457 -23.79 -36.73 -3.98
CA ASP A 457 -24.82 -36.30 -4.92
C ASP A 457 -24.26 -35.45 -6.04
N TRP A 458 -24.90 -35.50 -7.22
CA TRP A 458 -24.48 -34.74 -8.38
C TRP A 458 -25.02 -33.28 -8.39
N GLY A 459 -25.89 -32.93 -7.44
CA GLY A 459 -26.45 -31.58 -7.33
C GLY A 459 -25.39 -30.50 -7.08
N VAL A 460 -24.33 -30.85 -6.33
CA VAL A 460 -23.17 -30.02 -6.12
C VAL A 460 -21.90 -30.81 -6.44
N ASN A 461 -21.19 -30.39 -7.46
CA ASN A 461 -19.93 -31.01 -7.87
C ASN A 461 -19.00 -30.00 -8.49
N TRP A 462 -17.70 -30.24 -8.40
CA TRP A 462 -16.68 -29.36 -8.95
C TRP A 462 -15.86 -30.10 -9.99
N GLY A 463 -15.68 -29.45 -11.10
CA GLY A 463 -14.82 -29.87 -12.18
C GLY A 463 -14.20 -28.67 -12.87
N TYR A 464 -13.35 -28.88 -13.86
CA TYR A 464 -12.73 -27.84 -14.64
C TYR A 464 -13.35 -27.78 -16.04
N GLY A 465 -13.31 -26.63 -16.70
CA GLY A 465 -14.10 -26.37 -17.91
C GLY A 465 -13.80 -27.31 -19.08
N ASN A 466 -12.55 -27.74 -19.24
CA ASN A 466 -12.13 -28.69 -20.27
C ASN A 466 -11.20 -29.72 -19.67
N ASP A 467 -11.62 -30.98 -19.67
CA ASP A 467 -10.99 -32.12 -18.99
C ASP A 467 -9.57 -32.47 -19.45
N LYS A 468 -9.06 -31.86 -20.52
CA LYS A 468 -7.69 -32.04 -20.98
C LYS A 468 -6.77 -30.83 -20.75
N ASP A 469 -7.31 -29.75 -20.27
CA ASP A 469 -6.58 -28.48 -20.15
C ASP A 469 -5.88 -28.32 -18.81
N TRP A 470 -6.11 -29.21 -17.84
CA TRP A 470 -5.43 -29.16 -16.57
C TRP A 470 -4.18 -30.03 -16.58
N ASP A 471 -3.04 -29.37 -16.49
CA ASP A 471 -1.79 -30.02 -16.17
C ASP A 471 -1.62 -30.11 -14.66
N VAL A 472 -1.82 -31.31 -14.10
CA VAL A 472 -1.70 -31.54 -12.66
C VAL A 472 -0.27 -31.42 -12.13
N SER A 473 0.74 -31.28 -13.03
CA SER A 473 2.10 -30.92 -12.63
C SER A 473 2.28 -29.45 -12.29
N GLU A 474 1.35 -28.59 -12.73
CA GLU A 474 1.35 -27.17 -12.39
C GLU A 474 0.85 -26.97 -10.94
N SER A 475 1.66 -26.31 -10.12
CA SER A 475 1.36 -26.03 -8.70
C SER A 475 0.49 -24.80 -8.51
N PHE A 476 -0.44 -24.50 -9.40
CA PHE A 476 -1.30 -23.35 -9.22
C PHE A 476 -2.79 -23.71 -9.14
N ASN A 477 -3.53 -22.81 -8.51
CA ASN A 477 -4.93 -22.93 -8.21
C ASN A 477 -5.78 -23.03 -9.47
N LYS A 478 -6.72 -23.97 -9.45
CA LYS A 478 -7.81 -24.05 -10.42
C LYS A 478 -9.14 -23.80 -9.73
N ILE A 479 -9.92 -22.89 -10.27
CA ILE A 479 -11.27 -22.61 -9.76
C ILE A 479 -12.23 -23.62 -10.35
N GLY A 480 -12.82 -24.44 -9.48
CA GLY A 480 -13.87 -25.38 -9.86
C GLY A 480 -15.21 -24.69 -10.04
N THR A 481 -16.05 -25.25 -10.92
CA THR A 481 -17.42 -24.78 -11.13
C THR A 481 -18.40 -25.91 -10.86
N ASN A 482 -19.54 -25.60 -10.25
CA ASN A 482 -20.63 -26.56 -10.09
C ASN A 482 -21.10 -27.02 -11.48
N GLY A 483 -21.05 -28.36 -11.72
CA GLY A 483 -21.34 -28.94 -13.02
C GLY A 483 -20.26 -28.72 -14.10
N GLY A 484 -19.06 -28.25 -13.74
CA GLY A 484 -17.91 -28.11 -14.66
C GLY A 484 -17.48 -29.44 -15.28
N GLY A 485 -16.64 -29.37 -16.31
CA GLY A 485 -16.08 -30.53 -17.01
C GLY A 485 -15.27 -31.45 -16.11
N ASN A 486 -15.04 -32.69 -16.53
CA ASN A 486 -14.20 -33.62 -15.80
C ASN A 486 -12.74 -33.14 -15.77
N ILE A 487 -12.01 -33.54 -14.75
CA ILE A 487 -10.59 -33.26 -14.58
C ILE A 487 -9.81 -34.50 -15.03
N TRP A 488 -8.92 -34.34 -16.00
CA TRP A 488 -8.06 -35.42 -16.43
C TRP A 488 -6.81 -35.47 -15.54
N VAL A 489 -6.50 -36.64 -15.00
CA VAL A 489 -5.39 -36.88 -14.09
C VAL A 489 -4.61 -38.10 -14.57
N PRO A 490 -3.28 -38.02 -14.79
CA PRO A 490 -2.45 -39.17 -15.11
C PRO A 490 -2.41 -40.20 -13.95
N ALA A 491 -1.96 -41.42 -14.27
CA ALA A 491 -1.63 -42.39 -13.23
C ALA A 491 -0.54 -41.82 -12.29
N GLY A 492 -0.76 -41.95 -10.98
CA GLY A 492 0.12 -41.41 -9.97
C GLY A 492 -0.53 -41.28 -8.58
N THR A 493 0.25 -40.84 -7.61
CA THR A 493 -0.24 -40.51 -6.27
C THR A 493 -0.24 -39.00 -6.11
N TYR A 494 -1.35 -38.48 -5.60
CA TYR A 494 -1.61 -37.03 -5.51
C TYR A 494 -2.10 -36.62 -4.12
N ALA A 495 -1.62 -35.49 -3.64
CA ALA A 495 -2.30 -34.73 -2.59
C ALA A 495 -3.38 -33.87 -3.25
N VAL A 496 -4.61 -34.03 -2.82
CA VAL A 496 -5.76 -33.31 -3.36
C VAL A 496 -6.35 -32.39 -2.31
N TYR A 497 -6.67 -31.17 -2.72
CA TYR A 497 -7.20 -30.11 -1.86
C TYR A 497 -8.42 -29.48 -2.54
N LEU A 498 -9.44 -29.21 -1.75
CA LEU A 498 -10.60 -28.42 -2.16
C LEU A 498 -10.95 -27.43 -1.06
N ASN A 499 -11.16 -26.18 -1.41
CA ASN A 499 -11.88 -25.21 -0.58
C ASN A 499 -13.26 -24.97 -1.20
N ASP A 500 -14.32 -25.34 -0.51
CA ASP A 500 -15.68 -25.29 -1.04
C ASP A 500 -16.34 -23.90 -0.96
N ILE A 501 -15.72 -22.93 -0.28
CA ILE A 501 -16.13 -21.51 -0.29
C ILE A 501 -15.61 -20.83 -1.56
N THR A 502 -14.31 -20.96 -1.82
CA THR A 502 -13.64 -20.33 -2.96
C THR A 502 -13.73 -21.14 -4.23
N ASN A 503 -14.17 -22.40 -4.12
CA ASN A 503 -14.13 -23.42 -5.17
C ASN A 503 -12.72 -23.73 -5.69
N SER A 504 -11.71 -23.43 -4.89
CA SER A 504 -10.31 -23.66 -5.26
C SER A 504 -9.96 -25.13 -5.18
N MET A 505 -9.35 -25.66 -6.23
CA MET A 505 -8.93 -27.05 -6.34
C MET A 505 -7.44 -27.13 -6.64
N LEU A 506 -6.72 -28.01 -5.92
CA LEU A 506 -5.31 -28.33 -6.19
C LEU A 506 -5.14 -29.85 -6.21
N ILE A 507 -4.46 -30.37 -7.22
CA ILE A 507 -4.09 -31.77 -7.34
C ILE A 507 -2.58 -31.80 -7.61
N LEU A 508 -1.81 -32.16 -6.60
CA LEU A 508 -0.36 -32.07 -6.62
C LEU A 508 0.26 -33.47 -6.58
N ALA A 509 1.10 -33.81 -7.55
CA ALA A 509 1.84 -35.06 -7.56
C ALA A 509 2.74 -35.19 -6.32
N GLN A 510 2.82 -36.40 -5.73
CA GLN A 510 3.60 -36.71 -4.54
C GLN A 510 4.88 -37.48 -4.89
#